data_7da630c2a7c2f39608e4e24bccf7aaaf
#
_entry.id   7da630c2a7c2f39608e4e24bccf7aaaf
#
_cell.length_a   1.000
_cell.length_b   1.000
_cell.length_c   1.000
_cell.angle_alpha   90.00
_cell.angle_beta   90.00
_cell.angle_gamma   90.00
#
_symmetry.space_group_name_H-M   'P 1'
#
loop_
_entity.id
_entity.type
_entity.pdbx_description
1 polymer ?
#
loop_
_entity_poly.entity_id
_entity_poly.type
_entity_poly.pdbx_seq_one_letter_code
_entity_poly.pdbx_strand_id
1 'polypeptide(L)'
;PKAAGIIHLGATSCYVGDNTDIILMREALEQIRSLLVNVIQALADFAETHKAQPTLAYTHFQAAQPTTVGKRATLWAQDLLMDLEQLEFQLEHLKLLGCKGTTGTGASFLALFDGDEQKVVALERKICEKMGFSGAYPVSGQTYSRKVDFQVLQVLSGIAQSASKFSSDIRLLSHLKEVDEPFESGQIGSSAMAYKRNPMRSERIASLSRYVICDLQNAAVTASAQWFERTLDDSANRRISLPEGFLCADAVLRLCQSVTNGLHVNEKIVERTLREYLPFLATENIMMEAVKRGGNRQELHERIRELSMEAGRNVKVCLLYTSDAADE
;
A
#
# COMPACT_ATOMS: atom_id res chain seq x y z
N PRO A 1 30.35 33.72 19.58
CA PRO A 1 31.04 32.45 19.45
C PRO A 1 32.05 32.49 18.31
N LYS A 2 33.21 31.83 18.45
CA LYS A 2 34.31 31.88 17.46
C LYS A 2 33.90 31.36 16.06
N ALA A 3 32.85 30.54 15.94
CA ALA A 3 32.39 29.98 14.67
C ALA A 3 31.33 30.82 13.93
N ALA A 4 30.84 31.92 14.51
CA ALA A 4 29.75 32.72 13.92
C ALA A 4 30.07 33.25 12.51
N GLY A 5 31.34 33.61 12.25
CA GLY A 5 31.77 34.15 10.97
C GLY A 5 32.05 33.12 9.89
N ILE A 6 32.03 31.83 10.23
CA ILE A 6 32.37 30.74 9.30
C ILE A 6 31.26 29.70 9.10
N ILE A 7 30.10 29.91 9.75
CA ILE A 7 29.03 28.88 9.79
C ILE A 7 28.48 28.48 8.41
N HIS A 8 28.58 29.39 7.42
CA HIS A 8 28.10 29.17 6.07
C HIS A 8 29.23 29.13 5.01
N LEU A 9 30.48 29.07 5.47
CA LEU A 9 31.64 29.15 4.60
C LEU A 9 31.73 27.94 3.66
N GLY A 10 31.83 28.17 2.35
CA GLY A 10 31.90 27.15 1.31
C GLY A 10 30.58 26.44 1.00
N ALA A 11 29.54 26.64 1.79
CA ALA A 11 28.22 26.04 1.61
C ALA A 11 27.27 26.97 0.83
N THR A 12 26.16 26.39 0.35
CA THR A 12 25.03 27.14 -0.21
C THR A 12 23.78 26.86 0.62
N SER A 13 22.66 27.59 0.35
CA SER A 13 21.37 27.32 0.98
C SER A 13 20.88 25.90 0.76
N CYS A 14 21.20 25.27 -0.38
CA CYS A 14 20.84 23.89 -0.68
C CYS A 14 21.58 22.86 0.21
N TYR A 15 22.77 23.20 0.74
CA TYR A 15 23.39 22.35 1.76
C TYR A 15 22.48 22.17 2.98
N VAL A 16 21.86 23.24 3.45
CA VAL A 16 20.92 23.17 4.57
C VAL A 16 19.61 22.52 4.12
N GLY A 17 18.95 23.07 3.09
CA GLY A 17 17.62 22.64 2.65
C GLY A 17 17.58 21.18 2.23
N ASP A 18 18.43 20.77 1.30
CA ASP A 18 18.40 19.43 0.71
C ASP A 18 18.81 18.33 1.72
N ASN A 19 19.83 18.57 2.55
CA ASN A 19 20.18 17.60 3.60
C ASN A 19 19.07 17.51 4.66
N THR A 20 18.43 18.62 5.02
CA THR A 20 17.28 18.61 5.94
C THR A 20 16.10 17.86 5.36
N ASP A 21 15.78 18.09 4.09
CA ASP A 21 14.69 17.35 3.42
C ASP A 21 14.94 15.83 3.45
N ILE A 22 16.16 15.38 3.21
CA ILE A 22 16.51 13.95 3.28
C ILE A 22 16.39 13.40 4.72
N ILE A 23 16.84 14.16 5.72
CA ILE A 23 16.69 13.76 7.13
C ILE A 23 15.22 13.62 7.50
N LEU A 24 14.39 14.61 7.14
CA LEU A 24 12.96 14.58 7.41
C LEU A 24 12.24 13.47 6.66
N MET A 25 12.61 13.22 5.39
CA MET A 25 12.08 12.08 4.63
C MET A 25 12.42 10.75 5.28
N ARG A 26 13.64 10.56 5.79
CA ARG A 26 14.02 9.35 6.53
C ARG A 26 13.16 9.17 7.78
N GLU A 27 13.06 10.20 8.61
CA GLU A 27 12.26 10.17 9.84
C GLU A 27 10.77 9.85 9.54
N ALA A 28 10.23 10.47 8.49
CA ALA A 28 8.87 10.21 8.05
C ALA A 28 8.69 8.78 7.52
N LEU A 29 9.64 8.25 6.73
CA LEU A 29 9.62 6.85 6.29
C LEU A 29 9.70 5.87 7.46
N GLU A 30 10.50 6.14 8.48
CA GLU A 30 10.58 5.33 9.71
C GLU A 30 9.24 5.32 10.46
N GLN A 31 8.53 6.44 10.49
CA GLN A 31 7.17 6.50 11.05
C GLN A 31 6.17 5.71 10.20
N ILE A 32 6.20 5.86 8.88
CA ILE A 32 5.36 5.07 7.95
C ILE A 32 5.65 3.59 8.10
N ARG A 33 6.93 3.17 8.21
CA ARG A 33 7.32 1.79 8.49
C ARG A 33 6.63 1.25 9.74
N SER A 34 6.68 2.00 10.83
CA SER A 34 6.06 1.58 12.09
C SER A 34 4.54 1.38 11.96
N LEU A 35 3.86 2.28 11.25
CA LEU A 35 2.42 2.16 10.98
C LEU A 35 2.12 0.98 10.06
N LEU A 36 2.92 0.77 9.03
CA LEU A 36 2.77 -0.34 8.08
C LEU A 36 2.92 -1.70 8.77
N VAL A 37 3.93 -1.84 9.63
CA VAL A 37 4.13 -3.06 10.45
C VAL A 37 2.92 -3.32 11.34
N ASN A 38 2.36 -2.28 11.97
CA ASN A 38 1.17 -2.43 12.81
C ASN A 38 -0.06 -2.89 12.01
N VAL A 39 -0.24 -2.42 10.77
CA VAL A 39 -1.34 -2.87 9.91
C VAL A 39 -1.13 -4.33 9.50
N ILE A 40 0.09 -4.70 9.10
CA ILE A 40 0.44 -6.09 8.75
C ILE A 40 0.19 -7.02 9.94
N GLN A 41 0.61 -6.64 11.15
CA GLN A 41 0.36 -7.42 12.36
C GLN A 41 -1.14 -7.59 12.63
N ALA A 42 -1.92 -6.51 12.53
CA ALA A 42 -3.37 -6.58 12.73
C ALA A 42 -4.05 -7.52 11.71
N LEU A 43 -3.60 -7.50 10.44
CA LEU A 43 -4.08 -8.43 9.41
C LEU A 43 -3.66 -9.88 9.68
N ALA A 44 -2.47 -10.10 10.20
CA ALA A 44 -1.98 -11.42 10.57
C ALA A 44 -2.81 -12.00 11.74
N ASP A 45 -3.09 -11.21 12.77
CA ASP A 45 -3.92 -11.61 13.91
C ASP A 45 -5.36 -11.90 13.47
N PHE A 46 -5.92 -11.07 12.58
CA PHE A 46 -7.24 -11.32 11.99
C PHE A 46 -7.23 -12.61 11.15
N ALA A 47 -6.20 -12.81 10.33
CA ALA A 47 -6.07 -14.01 9.50
C ALA A 47 -5.98 -15.28 10.36
N GLU A 48 -5.20 -15.26 11.44
CA GLU A 48 -5.07 -16.39 12.37
C GLU A 48 -6.39 -16.69 13.07
N THR A 49 -7.11 -15.68 13.50
CA THR A 49 -8.42 -15.81 14.13
C THR A 49 -9.44 -16.50 13.20
N HIS A 50 -9.43 -16.16 11.92
CA HIS A 50 -10.40 -16.63 10.94
C HIS A 50 -9.86 -17.67 9.95
N LYS A 51 -8.71 -18.30 10.24
CA LYS A 51 -8.04 -19.25 9.34
C LYS A 51 -8.88 -20.49 9.02
N ALA A 52 -9.74 -20.91 9.94
CA ALA A 52 -10.61 -22.08 9.76
C ALA A 52 -12.04 -21.71 9.34
N GLN A 53 -12.37 -20.43 9.20
CA GLN A 53 -13.72 -19.99 8.83
C GLN A 53 -13.91 -20.04 7.32
N PRO A 54 -14.73 -20.97 6.79
CA PRO A 54 -14.92 -21.09 5.36
C PRO A 54 -15.75 -19.94 4.82
N THR A 55 -15.42 -19.50 3.60
CA THR A 55 -16.16 -18.49 2.85
C THR A 55 -16.09 -18.79 1.35
N LEU A 56 -16.99 -18.18 0.58
CA LEU A 56 -16.95 -18.27 -0.86
C LEU A 56 -15.88 -17.34 -1.43
N ALA A 57 -14.99 -17.87 -2.28
CA ALA A 57 -14.07 -17.04 -3.06
C ALA A 57 -14.77 -16.53 -4.33
N TYR A 58 -14.32 -15.36 -4.78
CA TYR A 58 -14.81 -14.74 -6.01
C TYR A 58 -13.67 -14.54 -7.00
N THR A 59 -13.89 -14.93 -8.25
CA THR A 59 -13.07 -14.54 -9.39
C THR A 59 -13.96 -13.84 -10.40
N HIS A 60 -13.50 -12.74 -10.99
CA HIS A 60 -14.34 -11.89 -11.86
C HIS A 60 -15.64 -11.43 -11.16
N PHE A 61 -15.61 -11.34 -9.84
CA PHE A 61 -16.76 -11.09 -8.97
C PHE A 61 -17.90 -12.10 -9.12
N GLN A 62 -17.58 -13.30 -9.58
CA GLN A 62 -18.47 -14.47 -9.64
C GLN A 62 -18.02 -15.52 -8.63
N ALA A 63 -18.99 -16.31 -8.13
CA ALA A 63 -18.72 -17.42 -7.23
C ALA A 63 -17.69 -18.38 -7.83
N ALA A 64 -16.66 -18.70 -7.07
CA ALA A 64 -15.61 -19.64 -7.45
C ALA A 64 -15.51 -20.78 -6.43
N GLN A 65 -14.32 -21.16 -6.02
CA GLN A 65 -14.11 -22.23 -5.04
C GLN A 65 -14.25 -21.71 -3.60
N PRO A 66 -14.47 -22.59 -2.61
CA PRO A 66 -14.36 -22.22 -1.20
C PRO A 66 -12.95 -21.79 -0.83
N THR A 67 -12.86 -20.84 0.08
CA THR A 67 -11.62 -20.41 0.74
C THR A 67 -11.90 -20.19 2.23
N THR A 68 -11.02 -19.53 2.95
CA THR A 68 -11.31 -19.07 4.31
C THR A 68 -11.20 -17.55 4.42
N VAL A 69 -11.89 -16.98 5.39
CA VAL A 69 -11.82 -15.55 5.71
C VAL A 69 -10.38 -15.16 6.03
N GLY A 70 -9.68 -15.98 6.84
CA GLY A 70 -8.29 -15.75 7.17
C GLY A 70 -7.37 -15.79 5.95
N LYS A 71 -7.56 -16.76 5.04
CA LYS A 71 -6.79 -16.81 3.78
C LYS A 71 -7.02 -15.56 2.91
N ARG A 72 -8.24 -15.03 2.88
CA ARG A 72 -8.50 -13.76 2.18
C ARG A 72 -7.70 -12.60 2.77
N ALA A 73 -7.62 -12.51 4.10
CA ALA A 73 -6.84 -11.48 4.77
C ALA A 73 -5.34 -11.57 4.48
N THR A 74 -4.79 -12.78 4.27
CA THR A 74 -3.39 -12.94 3.88
C THR A 74 -3.06 -12.36 2.51
N LEU A 75 -4.03 -12.20 1.61
CA LEU A 75 -3.81 -11.51 0.34
C LEU A 75 -3.52 -10.02 0.56
N TRP A 76 -4.26 -9.38 1.46
CA TRP A 76 -4.02 -7.98 1.82
C TRP A 76 -2.70 -7.80 2.55
N ALA A 77 -2.38 -8.72 3.47
CA ALA A 77 -1.11 -8.70 4.19
C ALA A 77 0.10 -8.91 3.24
N GLN A 78 -0.03 -9.76 2.24
CA GLN A 78 1.04 -10.03 1.26
C GLN A 78 1.38 -8.79 0.44
N ASP A 79 0.38 -8.04 -0.03
CA ASP A 79 0.63 -6.81 -0.77
C ASP A 79 1.39 -5.78 0.08
N LEU A 80 0.98 -5.61 1.36
CA LEU A 80 1.65 -4.71 2.30
C LEU A 80 3.04 -5.19 2.72
N LEU A 81 3.30 -6.50 2.75
CA LEU A 81 4.66 -7.03 2.98
C LEU A 81 5.60 -6.67 1.83
N MET A 82 5.13 -6.73 0.58
CA MET A 82 5.91 -6.28 -0.58
C MET A 82 6.22 -4.78 -0.48
N ASP A 83 5.26 -3.98 -0.01
CA ASP A 83 5.49 -2.54 0.23
C ASP A 83 6.50 -2.30 1.35
N LEU A 84 6.49 -3.10 2.41
CA LEU A 84 7.46 -3.02 3.50
C LEU A 84 8.88 -3.31 3.00
N GLU A 85 9.06 -4.32 2.15
CA GLU A 85 10.35 -4.62 1.53
C GLU A 85 10.90 -3.44 0.71
N GLN A 86 10.04 -2.76 -0.06
CA GLN A 86 10.41 -1.58 -0.82
C GLN A 86 10.75 -0.39 0.08
N LEU A 87 10.01 -0.21 1.17
CA LEU A 87 10.28 0.84 2.15
C LEU A 87 11.61 0.62 2.86
N GLU A 88 11.91 -0.60 3.31
CA GLU A 88 13.19 -0.96 3.94
C GLU A 88 14.36 -0.73 2.96
N PHE A 89 14.20 -1.14 1.72
CA PHE A 89 15.20 -0.88 0.68
C PHE A 89 15.45 0.62 0.51
N GLN A 90 14.39 1.44 0.49
CA GLN A 90 14.52 2.90 0.35
C GLN A 90 15.22 3.53 1.55
N LEU A 91 14.91 3.10 2.77
CA LEU A 91 15.57 3.55 4.00
C LEU A 91 17.07 3.23 4.00
N GLU A 92 17.44 2.02 3.59
CA GLU A 92 18.84 1.57 3.53
C GLU A 92 19.67 2.36 2.52
N HIS A 93 19.05 2.73 1.37
CA HIS A 93 19.74 3.36 0.25
C HIS A 93 19.65 4.90 0.25
N LEU A 94 18.88 5.50 1.14
CA LEU A 94 18.75 6.94 1.24
C LEU A 94 20.05 7.56 1.75
N LYS A 95 20.61 8.51 0.98
CA LYS A 95 21.87 9.18 1.26
C LYS A 95 21.70 10.69 1.32
N LEU A 96 22.60 11.37 2.02
CA LEU A 96 22.62 12.82 2.04
C LEU A 96 23.05 13.42 0.69
N LEU A 97 22.70 14.68 0.44
CA LEU A 97 23.37 15.51 -0.57
C LEU A 97 24.88 15.58 -0.29
N GLY A 98 25.24 15.68 0.99
CA GLY A 98 26.59 15.92 1.43
C GLY A 98 26.97 17.38 1.41
N CYS A 99 28.27 17.64 1.25
CA CYS A 99 28.85 18.98 1.33
C CYS A 99 29.72 19.24 0.08
N LYS A 100 29.06 19.51 -1.05
CA LYS A 100 29.72 19.62 -2.37
C LYS A 100 29.79 21.02 -2.95
N GLY A 101 29.21 22.03 -2.27
CA GLY A 101 29.26 23.44 -2.68
C GLY A 101 28.29 23.79 -3.81
N THR A 102 28.54 24.90 -4.49
CA THR A 102 27.59 25.58 -5.39
C THR A 102 27.21 24.74 -6.63
N THR A 103 28.13 23.95 -7.16
CA THR A 103 27.96 23.19 -8.40
C THR A 103 28.21 21.69 -8.23
N GLY A 104 28.36 21.23 -6.99
CA GLY A 104 28.61 19.80 -6.70
C GLY A 104 30.07 19.36 -6.87
N THR A 105 30.98 20.29 -7.13
CA THR A 105 32.40 19.99 -7.40
C THR A 105 33.29 19.93 -6.15
N GLY A 106 32.82 20.44 -5.00
CA GLY A 106 33.66 20.61 -3.82
C GLY A 106 34.72 21.72 -3.90
N ALA A 107 34.75 22.49 -5.00
CA ALA A 107 35.82 23.44 -5.29
C ALA A 107 36.04 24.48 -4.18
N SER A 108 34.98 25.01 -3.58
CA SER A 108 35.08 25.96 -2.47
C SER A 108 35.76 25.37 -1.22
N PHE A 109 35.48 24.10 -0.93
CA PHE A 109 36.10 23.39 0.21
C PHE A 109 37.54 23.00 -0.13
N LEU A 110 37.83 22.63 -1.38
CA LEU A 110 39.20 22.36 -1.83
C LEU A 110 40.07 23.58 -1.70
N ALA A 111 39.55 24.78 -2.05
CA ALA A 111 40.24 26.04 -1.86
C ALA A 111 40.45 26.37 -0.37
N LEU A 112 39.46 26.09 0.51
CA LEU A 112 39.58 26.29 1.95
C LEU A 112 40.62 25.38 2.61
N PHE A 113 40.93 24.23 1.99
CA PHE A 113 41.93 23.27 2.46
C PHE A 113 43.23 23.31 1.67
N ASP A 114 43.50 24.41 0.99
CA ASP A 114 44.75 24.65 0.25
C ASP A 114 45.06 23.50 -0.76
N GLY A 115 44.03 22.97 -1.40
CA GLY A 115 44.14 21.88 -2.39
C GLY A 115 44.18 20.47 -1.80
N ASP A 116 43.95 20.30 -0.50
CA ASP A 116 43.97 18.98 0.14
C ASP A 116 42.62 18.24 -0.07
N GLU A 117 42.56 17.37 -1.11
CA GLU A 117 41.41 16.57 -1.48
C GLU A 117 40.98 15.60 -0.37
N GLN A 118 41.95 15.08 0.40
CA GLN A 118 41.63 14.12 1.49
C GLN A 118 40.84 14.79 2.61
N LYS A 119 41.10 16.06 2.88
CA LYS A 119 40.31 16.84 3.85
C LYS A 119 38.91 17.10 3.36
N VAL A 120 38.69 17.34 2.07
CA VAL A 120 37.34 17.50 1.49
C VAL A 120 36.54 16.21 1.66
N VAL A 121 37.11 15.06 1.32
CA VAL A 121 36.49 13.73 1.50
C VAL A 121 36.21 13.45 2.99
N ALA A 122 37.16 13.77 3.86
CA ALA A 122 37.00 13.58 5.30
C ALA A 122 35.91 14.50 5.90
N LEU A 123 35.76 15.72 5.38
CA LEU A 123 34.67 16.62 5.78
C LEU A 123 33.31 16.02 5.47
N GLU A 124 33.08 15.59 4.24
CA GLU A 124 31.81 15.00 3.83
C GLU A 124 31.48 13.74 4.66
N ARG A 125 32.44 12.85 4.85
CA ARG A 125 32.27 11.68 5.71
C ARG A 125 31.85 12.04 7.12
N LYS A 126 32.53 12.99 7.76
CA LYS A 126 32.20 13.45 9.12
C LYS A 126 30.81 14.06 9.22
N ILE A 127 30.35 14.77 8.18
CA ILE A 127 29.00 15.32 8.13
C ILE A 127 28.00 14.16 8.09
N CYS A 128 28.19 13.17 7.21
CA CYS A 128 27.31 12.01 7.13
C CYS A 128 27.27 11.22 8.45
N GLU A 129 28.40 10.96 9.05
CA GLU A 129 28.50 10.27 10.36
C GLU A 129 27.72 11.04 11.45
N LYS A 130 27.91 12.37 11.55
CA LYS A 130 27.21 13.21 12.54
C LYS A 130 25.69 13.25 12.33
N MET A 131 25.23 13.13 11.10
CA MET A 131 23.79 13.10 10.74
C MET A 131 23.23 11.66 10.73
N GLY A 132 24.04 10.65 11.06
CA GLY A 132 23.61 9.24 11.15
C GLY A 132 23.27 8.62 9.80
N PHE A 133 23.99 9.01 8.73
CA PHE A 133 23.84 8.43 7.40
C PHE A 133 25.09 7.64 7.00
N SER A 134 24.90 6.61 6.19
CA SER A 134 25.98 5.77 5.66
C SER A 134 26.92 6.53 4.69
N GLY A 135 26.43 7.64 4.10
CA GLY A 135 27.20 8.46 3.18
C GLY A 135 26.32 9.49 2.44
N ALA A 136 26.96 10.19 1.50
CA ALA A 136 26.33 11.10 0.57
C ALA A 136 26.26 10.48 -0.83
N TYR A 137 25.37 11.01 -1.69
CA TYR A 137 25.38 10.67 -3.11
C TYR A 137 26.74 11.06 -3.72
N PRO A 138 27.41 10.17 -4.46
CA PRO A 138 28.78 10.42 -4.91
C PRO A 138 28.87 11.57 -5.91
N VAL A 139 27.82 11.76 -6.70
CA VAL A 139 27.72 12.84 -7.70
C VAL A 139 26.41 13.60 -7.49
N SER A 140 26.49 14.92 -7.48
CA SER A 140 25.33 15.82 -7.44
C SER A 140 25.67 17.15 -8.13
N GLY A 141 24.65 17.93 -8.43
CA GLY A 141 24.81 19.36 -8.69
C GLY A 141 24.82 20.15 -7.38
N GLN A 142 24.17 21.30 -7.38
CA GLN A 142 23.90 22.05 -6.15
C GLN A 142 22.90 21.34 -5.24
N THR A 143 22.04 20.51 -5.84
CA THR A 143 21.00 19.72 -5.17
C THR A 143 21.27 18.24 -5.39
N TYR A 144 20.67 17.37 -4.56
CA TYR A 144 20.59 15.95 -4.90
C TYR A 144 19.62 15.74 -6.08
N SER A 145 19.78 14.62 -6.80
CA SER A 145 18.88 14.27 -7.90
C SER A 145 17.44 14.16 -7.40
N ARG A 146 16.51 14.88 -8.04
CA ARG A 146 15.07 14.82 -7.69
C ARG A 146 14.44 13.46 -7.97
N LYS A 147 15.18 12.53 -8.56
CA LYS A 147 14.81 11.11 -8.59
C LYS A 147 14.67 10.50 -7.19
N VAL A 148 15.34 11.04 -6.18
CA VAL A 148 15.20 10.60 -4.79
C VAL A 148 13.78 10.87 -4.29
N ASP A 149 13.24 12.04 -4.57
CA ASP A 149 11.85 12.39 -4.22
C ASP A 149 10.85 11.44 -4.89
N PHE A 150 11.08 11.13 -6.17
CA PHE A 150 10.28 10.15 -6.90
C PHE A 150 10.34 8.77 -6.25
N GLN A 151 11.53 8.29 -5.86
CA GLN A 151 11.70 6.99 -5.20
C GLN A 151 10.98 6.94 -3.85
N VAL A 152 11.03 8.02 -3.07
CA VAL A 152 10.30 8.12 -1.80
C VAL A 152 8.78 8.10 -2.03
N LEU A 153 8.26 8.94 -2.94
CA LEU A 153 6.83 8.96 -3.24
C LEU A 153 6.36 7.67 -3.91
N GLN A 154 7.23 6.94 -4.63
CA GLN A 154 6.92 5.62 -5.18
C GLN A 154 6.61 4.60 -4.08
N VAL A 155 7.37 4.60 -2.98
CA VAL A 155 7.09 3.76 -1.81
C VAL A 155 5.71 4.09 -1.22
N LEU A 156 5.43 5.37 -1.01
CA LEU A 156 4.13 5.80 -0.49
C LEU A 156 2.97 5.43 -1.44
N SER A 157 3.21 5.56 -2.75
CA SER A 157 2.23 5.17 -3.77
C SER A 157 1.98 3.66 -3.79
N GLY A 158 2.99 2.82 -3.58
CA GLY A 158 2.83 1.36 -3.42
C GLY A 158 1.89 1.03 -2.27
N ILE A 159 2.19 1.55 -1.08
CA ILE A 159 1.35 1.40 0.12
C ILE A 159 -0.08 1.85 -0.14
N ALA A 160 -0.26 2.98 -0.82
CA ALA A 160 -1.59 3.50 -1.17
C ALA A 160 -2.34 2.58 -2.15
N GLN A 161 -1.66 1.93 -3.09
CA GLN A 161 -2.26 0.94 -4.00
C GLN A 161 -2.79 -0.26 -3.22
N SER A 162 -1.99 -0.84 -2.34
CA SER A 162 -2.36 -1.97 -1.49
C SER A 162 -3.53 -1.61 -0.57
N ALA A 163 -3.50 -0.45 0.06
CA ALA A 163 -4.59 0.06 0.90
C ALA A 163 -5.88 0.31 0.11
N SER A 164 -5.78 0.84 -1.11
CA SER A 164 -6.93 1.02 -2.00
C SER A 164 -7.58 -0.29 -2.37
N LYS A 165 -6.79 -1.32 -2.69
CA LYS A 165 -7.28 -2.69 -2.95
C LYS A 165 -7.99 -3.26 -1.72
N PHE A 166 -7.35 -3.23 -0.55
CA PHE A 166 -7.94 -3.64 0.73
C PHE A 166 -9.30 -2.97 0.96
N SER A 167 -9.36 -1.65 0.84
CA SER A 167 -10.59 -0.89 1.07
C SER A 167 -11.69 -1.21 0.07
N SER A 168 -11.33 -1.53 -1.16
CA SER A 168 -12.30 -1.94 -2.20
C SER A 168 -12.89 -3.30 -1.87
N ASP A 169 -12.08 -4.27 -1.44
CA ASP A 169 -12.56 -5.58 -1.02
C ASP A 169 -13.49 -5.46 0.19
N ILE A 170 -13.14 -4.64 1.20
CA ILE A 170 -14.03 -4.40 2.37
C ILE A 170 -15.37 -3.82 1.93
N ARG A 171 -15.39 -2.86 1.02
CA ARG A 171 -16.63 -2.25 0.51
C ARG A 171 -17.51 -3.26 -0.24
N LEU A 172 -16.90 -4.12 -1.08
CA LEU A 172 -17.61 -5.19 -1.79
C LEU A 172 -18.16 -6.23 -0.82
N LEU A 173 -17.36 -6.66 0.17
CA LEU A 173 -17.80 -7.60 1.20
C LEU A 173 -18.89 -7.01 2.10
N SER A 174 -18.85 -5.71 2.39
CA SER A 174 -19.92 -5.00 3.11
C SER A 174 -21.23 -4.94 2.29
N HIS A 175 -21.14 -4.77 0.97
CA HIS A 175 -22.29 -4.85 0.08
C HIS A 175 -22.93 -6.25 0.11
N LEU A 176 -22.11 -7.30 0.15
CA LEU A 176 -22.55 -8.70 0.31
C LEU A 176 -23.02 -9.00 1.76
N LYS A 177 -22.89 -8.06 2.67
CA LYS A 177 -23.19 -8.21 4.10
C LYS A 177 -22.33 -9.24 4.83
N GLU A 178 -21.21 -9.63 4.23
CA GLU A 178 -20.28 -10.63 4.81
C GLU A 178 -19.41 -10.03 5.91
N VAL A 179 -19.07 -8.73 5.80
CA VAL A 179 -18.31 -8.00 6.81
C VAL A 179 -18.87 -6.61 7.06
N ASP A 180 -18.61 -6.09 8.25
CA ASP A 180 -18.87 -4.70 8.63
C ASP A 180 -17.60 -4.06 9.17
N GLU A 181 -17.28 -2.82 8.74
CA GLU A 181 -16.24 -2.04 9.39
C GLU A 181 -16.69 -1.56 10.78
N PRO A 182 -15.76 -1.19 11.67
CA PRO A 182 -16.13 -0.76 13.02
C PRO A 182 -17.05 0.46 12.98
N PHE A 183 -18.14 0.35 13.75
CA PHE A 183 -19.15 1.39 13.87
C PHE A 183 -19.29 1.81 15.34
N GLU A 184 -19.03 3.08 15.64
CA GLU A 184 -19.08 3.58 17.02
C GLU A 184 -20.52 3.80 17.48
N SER A 185 -20.76 3.56 18.80
CA SER A 185 -22.06 3.86 19.40
C SER A 185 -22.33 5.37 19.29
N GLY A 186 -23.34 5.76 18.54
CA GLY A 186 -23.65 7.17 18.27
C GLY A 186 -23.16 7.69 16.92
N GLN A 187 -22.42 6.90 16.15
CA GLN A 187 -22.08 7.25 14.78
C GLN A 187 -23.32 7.25 13.89
N ILE A 188 -23.52 8.33 13.14
CA ILE A 188 -24.60 8.42 12.14
C ILE A 188 -24.09 7.89 10.82
N GLY A 189 -24.60 6.74 10.38
CA GLY A 189 -24.23 6.13 9.10
C GLY A 189 -24.91 6.77 7.89
N SER A 190 -26.09 7.35 8.09
CA SER A 190 -26.88 8.04 7.07
C SER A 190 -27.86 9.02 7.72
N SER A 191 -27.96 10.22 7.19
CA SER A 191 -28.89 11.24 7.66
C SER A 191 -30.36 10.93 7.32
N ALA A 192 -30.60 10.16 6.27
CA ALA A 192 -31.95 9.85 5.78
C ALA A 192 -32.44 8.45 6.18
N MET A 193 -31.54 7.50 6.39
CA MET A 193 -31.87 6.09 6.66
C MET A 193 -31.08 5.61 7.87
N ALA A 194 -31.69 5.64 9.04
CA ALA A 194 -31.05 5.39 10.32
C ALA A 194 -30.42 3.97 10.44
N TYR A 195 -30.94 2.98 9.72
CA TYR A 195 -30.42 1.61 9.69
C TYR A 195 -29.18 1.44 8.83
N LYS A 196 -28.87 2.40 7.94
CA LYS A 196 -27.82 2.27 6.93
C LYS A 196 -26.44 2.51 7.54
N ARG A 197 -25.59 1.52 7.43
CA ARG A 197 -24.17 1.58 7.83
C ARG A 197 -23.29 1.62 6.60
N ASN A 198 -22.75 2.80 6.28
CA ASN A 198 -21.85 2.95 5.15
C ASN A 198 -20.41 2.64 5.58
N PRO A 199 -19.60 1.97 4.74
CA PRO A 199 -18.19 1.72 5.00
C PRO A 199 -17.35 2.99 4.76
N MET A 200 -17.62 4.05 5.55
CA MET A 200 -17.06 5.39 5.33
C MET A 200 -15.55 5.47 5.56
N ARG A 201 -14.99 4.63 6.43
CA ARG A 201 -13.55 4.57 6.64
C ARG A 201 -12.86 3.99 5.41
N SER A 202 -13.39 2.91 4.86
CA SER A 202 -12.90 2.30 3.61
C SER A 202 -13.05 3.23 2.40
N GLU A 203 -14.14 4.00 2.31
CA GLU A 203 -14.30 5.03 1.28
C GLU A 203 -13.24 6.14 1.40
N ARG A 204 -12.91 6.54 2.62
CA ARG A 204 -11.86 7.53 2.89
C ARG A 204 -10.47 6.99 2.56
N ILE A 205 -10.17 5.74 2.89
CA ILE A 205 -8.94 5.06 2.47
C ILE A 205 -8.82 5.13 0.95
N ALA A 206 -9.85 4.71 0.21
CA ALA A 206 -9.81 4.72 -1.26
C ALA A 206 -9.60 6.12 -1.84
N SER A 207 -10.20 7.16 -1.26
CA SER A 207 -10.07 8.53 -1.77
C SER A 207 -8.69 9.13 -1.50
N LEU A 208 -8.14 8.95 -0.30
CA LEU A 208 -6.79 9.42 0.06
C LEU A 208 -5.71 8.64 -0.69
N SER A 209 -5.87 7.32 -0.82
CA SER A 209 -4.95 6.49 -1.61
C SER A 209 -4.85 6.96 -3.06
N ARG A 210 -5.98 7.31 -3.67
CA ARG A 210 -6.00 7.85 -5.03
C ARG A 210 -5.21 9.16 -5.15
N TYR A 211 -5.26 10.02 -4.12
CA TYR A 211 -4.45 11.22 -4.07
C TYR A 211 -2.96 10.89 -4.10
N VAL A 212 -2.49 10.00 -3.20
CA VAL A 212 -1.08 9.61 -3.11
C VAL A 212 -0.58 8.95 -4.41
N ILE A 213 -1.40 8.10 -5.03
CA ILE A 213 -1.06 7.45 -6.31
C ILE A 213 -0.86 8.51 -7.42
N CYS A 214 -1.73 9.51 -7.48
CA CYS A 214 -1.62 10.58 -8.46
C CYS A 214 -0.46 11.53 -8.18
N ASP A 215 -0.18 11.80 -6.89
CA ASP A 215 0.88 12.72 -6.46
C ASP A 215 2.28 12.24 -6.87
N LEU A 216 2.50 10.95 -7.04
CA LEU A 216 3.74 10.39 -7.59
C LEU A 216 4.15 11.06 -8.93
N GLN A 217 3.19 11.48 -9.74
CA GLN A 217 3.46 12.14 -11.03
C GLN A 217 4.15 13.50 -10.85
N ASN A 218 3.87 14.22 -9.76
CA ASN A 218 4.56 15.46 -9.44
C ASN A 218 6.08 15.25 -9.36
N ALA A 219 6.52 14.24 -8.60
CA ALA A 219 7.94 13.94 -8.47
C ALA A 219 8.57 13.42 -9.77
N ALA A 220 7.84 12.62 -10.55
CA ALA A 220 8.31 12.11 -11.84
C ALA A 220 8.56 13.25 -12.83
N VAL A 221 7.61 14.16 -12.96
CA VAL A 221 7.71 15.32 -13.86
C VAL A 221 8.78 16.28 -13.35
N THR A 222 8.82 16.59 -12.06
CA THR A 222 9.84 17.46 -11.46
C THR A 222 11.24 16.91 -11.70
N ALA A 223 11.47 15.61 -11.49
CA ALA A 223 12.76 14.98 -11.72
C ALA A 223 13.21 15.08 -13.20
N SER A 224 12.28 14.97 -14.15
CA SER A 224 12.56 15.06 -15.59
C SER A 224 12.79 16.48 -16.10
N ALA A 225 12.27 17.48 -15.38
CA ALA A 225 12.34 18.88 -15.77
C ALA A 225 13.58 19.62 -15.21
N GLN A 226 14.40 18.95 -14.39
CA GLN A 226 15.64 19.53 -13.87
C GLN A 226 16.68 19.68 -14.98
N TRP A 227 17.45 20.76 -14.90
CA TRP A 227 18.48 21.08 -15.90
C TRP A 227 19.77 21.53 -15.24
N PHE A 228 20.89 21.08 -15.81
CA PHE A 228 22.23 21.35 -15.34
C PHE A 228 22.44 21.13 -13.84
N GLU A 229 23.13 22.01 -13.15
CA GLU A 229 23.48 21.87 -11.73
C GLU A 229 22.39 22.38 -10.80
N ARG A 230 21.45 23.21 -11.28
CA ARG A 230 20.33 23.76 -10.52
C ARG A 230 19.28 24.45 -11.37
N THR A 231 18.01 24.16 -11.09
CA THR A 231 16.86 25.01 -11.40
C THR A 231 16.03 25.19 -10.15
N LEU A 232 15.13 26.17 -10.09
CA LEU A 232 14.30 26.45 -8.92
C LEU A 232 12.84 26.01 -9.09
N ASP A 233 12.47 25.50 -10.25
CA ASP A 233 11.09 25.10 -10.56
C ASP A 233 10.59 23.93 -9.70
N ASP A 234 11.49 23.12 -9.17
CA ASP A 234 11.19 22.03 -8.24
C ASP A 234 10.63 22.53 -6.89
N SER A 235 11.09 23.68 -6.43
CA SER A 235 10.99 24.11 -5.04
C SER A 235 9.55 24.22 -4.54
N ALA A 236 8.67 24.89 -5.25
CA ALA A 236 7.28 25.09 -4.82
C ALA A 236 6.48 23.79 -4.90
N ASN A 237 6.65 23.00 -5.97
CA ASN A 237 5.95 21.72 -6.14
C ASN A 237 6.32 20.72 -5.04
N ARG A 238 7.61 20.55 -4.74
CA ARG A 238 8.12 19.65 -3.70
C ARG A 238 7.59 19.96 -2.31
N ARG A 239 7.41 21.25 -1.99
CA ARG A 239 6.87 21.68 -0.68
C ARG A 239 5.41 21.33 -0.47
N ILE A 240 4.70 20.96 -1.52
CA ILE A 240 3.32 20.47 -1.48
C ILE A 240 3.33 18.94 -1.58
N SER A 241 3.88 18.38 -2.63
CA SER A 241 3.80 16.96 -2.95
C SER A 241 4.41 16.07 -1.86
N LEU A 242 5.61 16.36 -1.39
CA LEU A 242 6.26 15.53 -0.37
C LEU A 242 5.50 15.51 0.97
N PRO A 243 5.20 16.65 1.61
CA PRO A 243 4.47 16.64 2.88
C PRO A 243 3.08 16.02 2.75
N GLU A 244 2.32 16.35 1.71
CA GLU A 244 0.97 15.84 1.53
C GLU A 244 0.97 14.34 1.22
N GLY A 245 1.94 13.84 0.45
CA GLY A 245 2.14 12.42 0.23
C GLY A 245 2.32 11.64 1.54
N PHE A 246 3.18 12.12 2.42
CA PHE A 246 3.40 11.51 3.74
C PHE A 246 2.18 11.62 4.65
N LEU A 247 1.54 12.78 4.75
CA LEU A 247 0.36 13.00 5.59
C LEU A 247 -0.81 12.10 5.15
N CYS A 248 -1.03 11.97 3.83
CA CYS A 248 -2.06 11.09 3.30
C CYS A 248 -1.74 9.61 3.54
N ALA A 249 -0.48 9.19 3.37
CA ALA A 249 -0.07 7.81 3.65
C ALA A 249 -0.22 7.45 5.14
N ASP A 250 0.16 8.34 6.06
CA ASP A 250 -0.06 8.19 7.50
C ASP A 250 -1.56 8.01 7.79
N ALA A 251 -2.40 8.89 7.28
CA ALA A 251 -3.85 8.81 7.48
C ALA A 251 -4.45 7.51 6.93
N VAL A 252 -4.02 7.07 5.75
CA VAL A 252 -4.44 5.80 5.12
C VAL A 252 -4.08 4.62 6.00
N LEU A 253 -2.84 4.51 6.48
CA LEU A 253 -2.40 3.41 7.33
C LEU A 253 -3.14 3.37 8.67
N ARG A 254 -3.38 4.52 9.32
CA ARG A 254 -4.18 4.60 10.54
C ARG A 254 -5.63 4.15 10.33
N LEU A 255 -6.21 4.51 9.20
CA LEU A 255 -7.55 4.06 8.83
C LEU A 255 -7.56 2.56 8.55
N CYS A 256 -6.58 2.01 7.82
CA CYS A 256 -6.44 0.58 7.58
C CYS A 256 -6.34 -0.19 8.91
N GLN A 257 -5.50 0.25 9.83
CA GLN A 257 -5.38 -0.34 11.15
C GLN A 257 -6.70 -0.30 11.93
N SER A 258 -7.38 0.85 11.92
CA SER A 258 -8.68 1.02 12.57
C SER A 258 -9.75 0.10 11.99
N VAL A 259 -9.81 -0.03 10.66
CA VAL A 259 -10.75 -0.94 10.00
C VAL A 259 -10.43 -2.39 10.35
N THR A 260 -9.17 -2.82 10.23
CA THR A 260 -8.75 -4.19 10.52
C THR A 260 -9.04 -4.60 11.95
N ASN A 261 -8.70 -3.75 12.93
CA ASN A 261 -8.88 -4.04 14.36
C ASN A 261 -10.36 -4.16 14.76
N GLY A 262 -11.27 -3.54 14.04
CA GLY A 262 -12.68 -3.57 14.32
C GLY A 262 -13.54 -4.27 13.27
N LEU A 263 -12.91 -4.97 12.33
CA LEU A 263 -13.61 -5.67 11.27
C LEU A 263 -14.44 -6.83 11.85
N HIS A 264 -15.74 -6.77 11.63
CA HIS A 264 -16.67 -7.81 12.06
C HIS A 264 -17.07 -8.70 10.90
N VAL A 265 -17.00 -10.03 11.10
CA VAL A 265 -17.43 -11.03 10.12
C VAL A 265 -18.82 -11.51 10.47
N ASN A 266 -19.77 -11.40 9.56
CA ASN A 266 -21.14 -11.85 9.71
C ASN A 266 -21.24 -13.35 9.35
N GLU A 267 -20.83 -14.20 10.29
CA GLU A 267 -20.63 -15.65 10.07
C GLU A 267 -21.83 -16.34 9.44
N LYS A 268 -23.06 -16.04 9.91
CA LYS A 268 -24.29 -16.65 9.35
C LYS A 268 -24.56 -16.22 7.91
N ILE A 269 -24.18 -15.01 7.53
CA ILE A 269 -24.30 -14.54 6.13
C ILE A 269 -23.30 -15.28 5.26
N VAL A 270 -22.04 -15.34 5.71
CA VAL A 270 -20.97 -16.07 5.03
C VAL A 270 -21.35 -17.54 4.82
N GLU A 271 -21.85 -18.20 5.88
CA GLU A 271 -22.31 -19.60 5.82
C GLU A 271 -23.47 -19.78 4.83
N ARG A 272 -24.48 -18.92 4.89
CA ARG A 272 -25.61 -18.95 3.96
C ARG A 272 -25.13 -18.81 2.52
N THR A 273 -24.32 -17.80 2.22
CA THR A 273 -23.78 -17.55 0.88
C THR A 273 -23.00 -18.76 0.38
N LEU A 274 -22.17 -19.37 1.21
CA LEU A 274 -21.42 -20.58 0.84
C LEU A 274 -22.37 -21.76 0.55
N ARG A 275 -23.40 -21.99 1.39
CA ARG A 275 -24.36 -23.08 1.20
C ARG A 275 -25.15 -22.95 -0.09
N GLU A 276 -25.55 -21.74 -0.49
CA GLU A 276 -26.27 -21.46 -1.74
C GLU A 276 -25.49 -21.93 -2.96
N TYR A 277 -24.16 -21.92 -2.90
CA TYR A 277 -23.28 -22.31 -4.01
C TYR A 277 -22.68 -23.71 -3.88
N LEU A 278 -22.82 -24.39 -2.74
CA LEU A 278 -22.22 -25.71 -2.51
C LEU A 278 -22.50 -26.74 -3.60
N PRO A 279 -23.73 -26.87 -4.15
CA PRO A 279 -24.01 -27.82 -5.21
C PRO A 279 -23.19 -27.57 -6.47
N PHE A 280 -22.96 -26.31 -6.83
CA PHE A 280 -22.14 -25.94 -7.98
C PHE A 280 -20.64 -26.13 -7.70
N LEU A 281 -20.20 -25.84 -6.48
CA LEU A 281 -18.81 -25.99 -6.05
C LEU A 281 -18.37 -27.47 -6.04
N ALA A 282 -19.28 -28.40 -5.75
CA ALA A 282 -19.02 -29.83 -5.74
C ALA A 282 -18.74 -30.41 -7.15
N THR A 283 -19.15 -29.71 -8.21
CA THR A 283 -19.04 -30.21 -9.60
C THR A 283 -17.60 -30.52 -10.01
N GLU A 284 -16.63 -29.75 -9.60
CA GLU A 284 -15.22 -30.02 -9.86
C GLU A 284 -14.74 -31.29 -9.16
N ASN A 285 -15.09 -31.47 -7.87
CA ASN A 285 -14.74 -32.66 -7.11
C ASN A 285 -15.40 -33.93 -7.71
N ILE A 286 -16.66 -33.82 -8.13
CA ILE A 286 -17.38 -34.87 -8.79
C ILE A 286 -16.68 -35.26 -10.10
N MET A 287 -16.31 -34.29 -10.92
CA MET A 287 -15.59 -34.52 -12.17
C MET A 287 -14.22 -35.19 -11.91
N MET A 288 -13.45 -34.68 -10.95
CA MET A 288 -12.14 -35.27 -10.62
C MET A 288 -12.23 -36.69 -10.12
N GLU A 289 -13.21 -37.00 -9.28
CA GLU A 289 -13.41 -38.37 -8.79
C GLU A 289 -13.91 -39.33 -9.91
N ALA A 290 -14.79 -38.86 -10.77
CA ALA A 290 -15.25 -39.63 -11.90
C ALA A 290 -14.12 -39.95 -12.90
N VAL A 291 -13.21 -38.99 -13.14
CA VAL A 291 -12.01 -39.21 -13.96
C VAL A 291 -11.06 -40.22 -13.32
N LYS A 292 -10.84 -40.15 -12.00
CA LYS A 292 -10.05 -41.18 -11.28
C LYS A 292 -10.61 -42.59 -11.43
N ARG A 293 -11.93 -42.73 -11.59
CA ARG A 293 -12.62 -44.01 -11.83
C ARG A 293 -12.69 -44.40 -13.30
N GLY A 294 -11.96 -43.72 -14.19
CA GLY A 294 -11.85 -44.05 -15.60
C GLY A 294 -12.82 -43.32 -16.54
N GLY A 295 -13.52 -42.30 -16.03
CA GLY A 295 -14.41 -41.47 -16.86
C GLY A 295 -13.64 -40.55 -17.81
N ASN A 296 -14.26 -40.22 -18.95
CA ASN A 296 -13.71 -39.25 -19.91
C ASN A 296 -13.93 -37.82 -19.39
N ARG A 297 -12.84 -37.10 -19.12
CA ARG A 297 -12.90 -35.74 -18.57
C ARG A 297 -13.72 -34.77 -19.44
N GLN A 298 -13.60 -34.83 -20.75
CA GLN A 298 -14.29 -33.89 -21.65
C GLN A 298 -15.79 -34.14 -21.69
N GLU A 299 -16.22 -35.40 -21.78
CA GLU A 299 -17.63 -35.78 -21.75
C GLU A 299 -18.28 -35.44 -20.41
N LEU A 300 -17.59 -35.72 -19.30
CA LEU A 300 -18.04 -35.33 -17.96
C LEU A 300 -18.15 -33.84 -17.79
N HIS A 301 -17.16 -33.09 -18.27
CA HIS A 301 -17.18 -31.61 -18.21
C HIS A 301 -18.39 -31.05 -18.99
N GLU A 302 -18.63 -31.54 -20.21
CA GLU A 302 -19.75 -31.05 -21.00
C GLU A 302 -21.11 -31.39 -20.35
N ARG A 303 -21.24 -32.60 -19.81
CA ARG A 303 -22.46 -33.01 -19.10
C ARG A 303 -22.69 -32.15 -17.83
N ILE A 304 -21.67 -31.92 -17.04
CA ILE A 304 -21.73 -31.05 -15.86
C ILE A 304 -22.09 -29.63 -16.27
N ARG A 305 -21.52 -29.12 -17.37
CA ARG A 305 -21.82 -27.80 -17.91
C ARG A 305 -23.29 -27.65 -18.25
N GLU A 306 -23.86 -28.58 -19.01
CA GLU A 306 -25.28 -28.58 -19.39
C GLU A 306 -26.20 -28.55 -18.17
N LEU A 307 -25.98 -29.46 -17.21
CA LEU A 307 -26.78 -29.55 -15.99
C LEU A 307 -26.63 -28.31 -15.12
N SER A 308 -25.42 -27.78 -15.00
CA SER A 308 -25.15 -26.53 -14.23
C SER A 308 -25.82 -25.30 -14.86
N MET A 309 -25.87 -25.22 -16.19
CA MET A 309 -26.57 -24.17 -16.92
C MET A 309 -28.09 -24.23 -16.73
N GLU A 310 -28.64 -25.43 -16.72
CA GLU A 310 -30.06 -25.67 -16.45
C GLU A 310 -30.42 -25.30 -15.00
N ALA A 311 -29.67 -25.85 -14.04
CA ALA A 311 -29.82 -25.50 -12.62
C ALA A 311 -29.69 -24.00 -12.35
N GLY A 312 -28.67 -23.36 -12.93
CA GLY A 312 -28.46 -21.92 -12.81
C GLY A 312 -29.61 -21.08 -13.40
N ARG A 313 -30.29 -21.56 -14.45
CA ARG A 313 -31.52 -20.91 -14.96
C ARG A 313 -32.66 -21.06 -13.96
N ASN A 314 -32.85 -22.28 -13.42
CA ASN A 314 -33.92 -22.51 -12.44
C ASN A 314 -33.76 -21.69 -11.18
N VAL A 315 -32.52 -21.55 -10.65
CA VAL A 315 -32.22 -20.67 -9.53
C VAL A 315 -32.61 -19.21 -9.85
N LYS A 316 -32.27 -18.71 -11.05
CA LYS A 316 -32.55 -17.32 -11.42
C LYS A 316 -34.03 -17.03 -11.71
N VAL A 317 -34.77 -18.01 -12.20
CA VAL A 317 -36.18 -17.84 -12.58
C VAL A 317 -37.13 -18.17 -11.44
N CYS A 318 -36.84 -19.24 -10.68
CA CYS A 318 -37.77 -19.81 -9.70
C CYS A 318 -37.27 -19.74 -8.26
N LEU A 319 -36.03 -19.24 -8.02
CA LEU A 319 -35.34 -19.32 -6.73
C LEU A 319 -35.24 -20.77 -6.17
N LEU A 320 -35.35 -21.76 -7.05
CA LEU A 320 -35.21 -23.16 -6.69
C LEU A 320 -33.74 -23.51 -6.56
N TYR A 321 -33.29 -23.64 -5.34
CA TYR A 321 -32.02 -24.28 -4.99
C TYR A 321 -32.29 -25.81 -4.92
N THR A 322 -31.36 -26.63 -5.33
CA THR A 322 -31.52 -28.10 -5.50
C THR A 322 -31.98 -28.87 -4.25
N SER A 323 -31.99 -28.24 -3.07
CA SER A 323 -32.51 -28.80 -1.83
C SER A 323 -34.03 -28.84 -1.75
N ASP A 324 -34.74 -28.02 -2.55
CA ASP A 324 -36.22 -27.93 -2.46
C ASP A 324 -36.91 -29.04 -3.28
N ALA A 325 -36.15 -29.74 -4.14
CA ALA A 325 -36.65 -30.88 -4.87
C ALA A 325 -36.79 -32.15 -4.03
N ALA A 326 -36.43 -32.13 -2.75
CA ALA A 326 -36.57 -33.29 -1.86
C ALA A 326 -37.85 -33.20 -1.02
N ASP A 327 -38.60 -32.10 -1.07
CA ASP A 327 -39.85 -31.91 -0.33
C ASP A 327 -41.11 -32.08 -1.21
N GLU A 328 -40.93 -32.42 -2.52
CA GLU A 328 -41.95 -32.98 -3.41
C GLU A 328 -41.72 -34.44 -3.64
#